data_6eec78af0928b4fa037c9f291ec8f4ed
#
_entry.id   6eec78af0928b4fa037c9f291ec8f4ed
#
_cell.length_a   1.000
_cell.length_b   1.000
_cell.length_c   1.000
_cell.angle_alpha   90.00
_cell.angle_beta   90.00
_cell.angle_gamma   90.00
#
_symmetry.space_group_name_H-M   'P 1'
#
loop_
_entity.id
_entity.type
_entity.pdbx_description
1 polymer ?
#
loop_
_entity_poly.entity_id
_entity_poly.type
_entity_poly.pdbx_seq_one_letter_code
_entity_poly.pdbx_strand_id
1 'polypeptide(L)'
;MVKMRVGAMNLYFRYKDAEKDTVYVGMSRFAATPEVLQSTYVENDGLAELIEHDTQCTYLKTPAGVFTEITLPVNEIYQEHLNDSISQAQFSLYRYNAANQESAFEVPQTLLLVRKQDMYTFFEEGKVPDEKTSYVTSFNSSYNTYTFSNISNLVSYCKRERN
;
A
#
# COMPACT_ATOMS: atom_id res chain seq x y z
N MET A 1 -11.37 -2.28 10.01
CA MET A 1 -11.51 -1.35 8.87
C MET A 1 -12.62 -1.83 7.96
N VAL A 2 -13.61 -1.00 7.65
CA VAL A 2 -14.69 -1.35 6.70
C VAL A 2 -14.27 -0.88 5.32
N LYS A 3 -14.16 -1.81 4.37
CA LYS A 3 -13.88 -1.49 2.96
C LYS A 3 -15.21 -1.24 2.24
N MET A 4 -15.56 0.02 2.03
CA MET A 4 -16.73 0.39 1.23
C MET A 4 -16.29 0.62 -0.22
N ARG A 5 -16.81 -0.19 -1.15
CA ARG A 5 -16.52 -0.06 -2.58
C ARG A 5 -17.50 0.86 -3.30
N VAL A 6 -18.74 0.84 -2.87
CA VAL A 6 -19.82 1.66 -3.43
C VAL A 6 -20.77 2.04 -2.31
N GLY A 7 -21.06 3.31 -2.17
CA GLY A 7 -22.10 3.82 -1.29
C GLY A 7 -23.28 4.29 -2.13
N ALA A 8 -24.49 3.88 -1.76
CA ALA A 8 -25.68 4.43 -2.37
C ALA A 8 -26.77 4.62 -1.31
N MET A 9 -27.46 5.74 -1.38
CA MET A 9 -28.64 6.04 -0.56
C MET A 9 -29.86 6.12 -1.47
N ASN A 10 -30.88 5.36 -1.15
CA ASN A 10 -32.16 5.44 -1.84
C ASN A 10 -33.15 6.18 -0.92
N LEU A 11 -33.65 7.30 -1.40
CA LEU A 11 -34.66 8.09 -0.75
C LEU A 11 -36.02 7.77 -1.38
N TYR A 12 -36.90 7.18 -0.60
CA TYR A 12 -38.28 6.91 -0.99
C TYR A 12 -39.20 7.99 -0.44
N PHE A 13 -40.04 8.56 -1.29
CA PHE A 13 -40.96 9.63 -0.88
C PHE A 13 -42.32 9.47 -1.53
N ARG A 14 -43.31 10.05 -0.94
CA ARG A 14 -44.65 10.16 -1.50
C ARG A 14 -44.91 11.60 -1.86
N TYR A 15 -45.48 11.83 -3.01
CA TYR A 15 -45.93 13.15 -3.42
C TYR A 15 -47.36 13.07 -3.99
N LYS A 16 -48.12 14.12 -3.75
CA LYS A 16 -49.50 14.24 -4.23
C LYS A 16 -49.49 15.12 -5.47
N ASP A 17 -50.09 14.65 -6.55
CA ASP A 17 -50.35 15.45 -7.71
C ASP A 17 -51.52 16.37 -7.40
N ALA A 18 -51.32 17.68 -7.57
CA ALA A 18 -52.34 18.68 -7.25
C ALA A 18 -53.55 18.64 -8.16
N GLU A 19 -53.39 18.15 -9.40
CA GLU A 19 -54.47 18.12 -10.41
C GLU A 19 -55.28 16.82 -10.37
N LYS A 20 -54.65 15.71 -9.97
CA LYS A 20 -55.27 14.36 -10.08
C LYS A 20 -55.71 13.76 -8.76
N ASP A 21 -55.48 14.47 -7.63
CA ASP A 21 -55.75 13.97 -6.27
C ASP A 21 -55.19 12.56 -5.96
N THR A 22 -54.14 12.21 -6.68
CA THR A 22 -53.50 10.88 -6.59
C THR A 22 -52.16 10.99 -5.89
N VAL A 23 -51.85 10.00 -5.04
CA VAL A 23 -50.56 9.92 -4.34
C VAL A 23 -49.66 8.97 -5.13
N TYR A 24 -48.52 9.48 -5.51
CA TYR A 24 -47.46 8.71 -6.16
C TYR A 24 -46.34 8.39 -5.19
N VAL A 25 -45.63 7.28 -5.43
CA VAL A 25 -44.41 6.90 -4.74
C VAL A 25 -43.25 7.16 -5.67
N GLY A 26 -42.31 7.98 -5.21
CA GLY A 26 -41.06 8.26 -5.92
C GLY A 26 -39.87 7.67 -5.22
N MET A 27 -38.79 7.45 -5.95
CA MET A 27 -37.49 7.06 -5.43
C MET A 27 -36.41 7.89 -6.11
N SER A 28 -35.53 8.50 -5.29
CA SER A 28 -34.30 9.11 -5.77
C SER A 28 -33.11 8.32 -5.24
N ARG A 29 -32.18 8.00 -6.12
CA ARG A 29 -30.95 7.30 -5.77
C ARG A 29 -29.76 8.25 -5.82
N PHE A 30 -29.05 8.36 -4.70
CA PHE A 30 -27.81 9.08 -4.59
C PHE A 30 -26.68 8.03 -4.52
N ALA A 31 -25.82 8.00 -5.50
CA ALA A 31 -24.68 7.09 -5.55
C ALA A 31 -23.38 7.85 -5.40
N ALA A 32 -22.46 7.33 -4.62
CA ALA A 32 -21.09 7.83 -4.54
C ALA A 32 -20.36 7.37 -5.80
N THR A 33 -20.17 8.29 -6.74
CA THR A 33 -19.43 8.08 -7.98
C THR A 33 -18.08 8.79 -7.92
N PRO A 34 -17.14 8.51 -8.84
CA PRO A 34 -15.84 9.20 -8.87
C PRO A 34 -15.92 10.73 -8.98
N GLU A 35 -17.02 11.26 -9.50
CA GLU A 35 -17.24 12.71 -9.62
C GLU A 35 -17.65 13.35 -8.29
N VAL A 36 -18.06 12.56 -7.30
CA VAL A 36 -18.44 13.06 -5.97
C VAL A 36 -17.21 13.04 -5.09
N LEU A 37 -16.90 14.19 -4.45
CA LEU A 37 -15.82 14.28 -3.49
C LEU A 37 -16.03 13.27 -2.36
N GLN A 38 -15.12 12.31 -2.26
CA GLN A 38 -15.09 11.32 -1.19
C GLN A 38 -13.89 11.58 -0.30
N SER A 39 -14.12 11.73 0.99
CA SER A 39 -13.06 11.88 1.97
C SER A 39 -13.12 10.74 2.98
N THR A 40 -11.97 10.11 3.21
CA THR A 40 -11.83 9.08 4.24
C THR A 40 -10.84 9.59 5.28
N TYR A 41 -11.29 9.69 6.51
CA TYR A 41 -10.43 9.95 7.65
C TYR A 41 -10.02 8.62 8.28
N VAL A 42 -8.72 8.43 8.47
CA VAL A 42 -8.15 7.25 9.13
C VAL A 42 -7.37 7.70 10.35
N GLU A 43 -7.83 7.29 11.51
CA GLU A 43 -7.15 7.51 12.79
C GLU A 43 -6.35 6.27 13.16
N ASN A 44 -5.12 6.49 13.62
CA ASN A 44 -4.19 5.43 13.98
C ASN A 44 -3.84 5.55 15.47
N ASP A 45 -4.60 4.84 16.31
CA ASP A 45 -4.35 4.80 17.75
C ASP A 45 -3.31 3.72 18.10
N GLY A 46 -2.44 4.02 19.08
CA GLY A 46 -1.46 3.08 19.64
C GLY A 46 -0.33 2.65 18.70
N LEU A 47 -0.22 3.24 17.51
CA LEU A 47 0.75 2.83 16.51
C LEU A 47 2.19 3.23 16.90
N ALA A 48 2.37 4.38 17.53
CA ALA A 48 3.66 4.86 18.01
C ALA A 48 4.23 3.93 19.09
N GLU A 49 3.40 3.55 20.04
CA GLU A 49 3.81 2.60 21.11
C GLU A 49 4.22 1.24 20.55
N LEU A 50 3.50 0.74 19.54
CA LEU A 50 3.81 -0.52 18.90
C LEU A 50 5.18 -0.48 18.21
N ILE A 51 5.51 0.62 17.52
CA ILE A 51 6.77 0.77 16.78
C ILE A 51 7.94 0.96 17.74
N GLU A 52 7.76 1.70 18.83
CA GLU A 52 8.82 1.98 19.78
C GLU A 52 9.20 0.77 20.64
N HIS A 53 8.25 -0.10 20.96
CA HIS A 53 8.47 -1.22 21.88
C HIS A 53 8.85 -2.53 21.19
N ASP A 54 8.59 -2.70 19.92
CA ASP A 54 8.90 -3.93 19.21
C ASP A 54 10.22 -3.81 18.44
N THR A 55 11.22 -4.55 18.88
CA THR A 55 12.54 -4.64 18.23
C THR A 55 12.72 -5.90 17.39
N GLN A 56 11.73 -6.79 17.37
CA GLN A 56 11.83 -8.09 16.70
C GLN A 56 11.25 -8.09 15.28
N CYS A 57 10.30 -7.22 15.02
CA CYS A 57 9.66 -7.14 13.70
C CYS A 57 9.37 -5.71 13.29
N THR A 58 9.08 -5.52 12.02
CA THR A 58 8.60 -4.27 11.45
C THR A 58 7.15 -4.40 11.01
N TYR A 59 6.47 -3.28 10.92
CA TYR A 59 5.04 -3.25 10.66
C TYR A 59 4.74 -2.57 9.33
N LEU A 60 3.76 -3.11 8.62
CA LEU A 60 3.16 -2.52 7.44
C LEU A 60 1.67 -2.35 7.65
N LYS A 61 1.15 -1.16 7.44
CA LYS A 61 -0.27 -0.87 7.49
C LYS A 61 -0.72 -0.11 6.26
N THR A 62 -1.68 -0.67 5.55
CA THR A 62 -2.31 -0.03 4.37
C THR A 62 -3.78 0.27 4.66
N PRO A 63 -4.38 1.27 4.05
CA PRO A 63 -3.85 2.18 3.01
C PRO A 63 -2.98 3.31 3.53
N ALA A 64 -2.98 3.57 4.82
CA ALA A 64 -2.17 4.64 5.40
C ALA A 64 -1.73 4.26 6.82
N GLY A 65 -0.53 4.70 7.20
CA GLY A 65 -0.04 4.61 8.57
C GLY A 65 1.43 4.23 8.68
N VAL A 66 1.82 3.01 8.38
CA VAL A 66 3.19 2.53 8.63
C VAL A 66 3.76 1.83 7.41
N PHE A 67 5.00 2.14 7.10
CA PHE A 67 5.80 1.45 6.09
C PHE A 67 7.15 1.05 6.70
N THR A 68 7.73 -0.01 6.17
CA THR A 68 9.06 -0.48 6.57
C THR A 68 10.11 0.21 5.74
N GLU A 69 11.09 0.84 6.40
CA GLU A 69 12.27 1.40 5.74
C GLU A 69 13.41 0.38 5.76
N ILE A 70 14.06 0.19 4.61
CA ILE A 70 15.18 -0.72 4.43
C ILE A 70 16.39 0.09 3.96
N THR A 71 17.50 -0.01 4.68
CA THR A 71 18.77 0.60 4.27
C THR A 71 19.62 -0.42 3.55
N LEU A 72 19.97 -0.13 2.29
CA LEU A 72 20.88 -0.96 1.51
C LEU A 72 22.32 -0.48 1.72
N PRO A 73 23.26 -1.35 2.14
CA PRO A 73 24.66 -1.00 2.36
C PRO A 73 25.44 -0.94 1.05
N VAL A 74 25.04 -0.04 0.14
CA VAL A 74 25.58 0.05 -1.22
C VAL A 74 27.10 0.27 -1.21
N ASN A 75 27.63 1.05 -0.27
CA ASN A 75 29.06 1.31 -0.18
C ASN A 75 29.85 0.04 0.17
N GLU A 76 29.34 -0.77 1.09
CA GLU A 76 29.99 -2.03 1.49
C GLU A 76 29.95 -3.05 0.36
N ILE A 77 28.83 -3.12 -0.37
CA ILE A 77 28.69 -4.00 -1.54
C ILE A 77 29.74 -3.71 -2.61
N TYR A 78 30.11 -2.43 -2.80
CA TYR A 78 31.04 -2.01 -3.84
C TYR A 78 32.46 -1.71 -3.33
N GLN A 79 32.76 -1.89 -2.04
CA GLN A 79 33.99 -1.44 -1.42
C GLN A 79 35.27 -1.93 -2.13
N GLU A 80 35.27 -3.17 -2.62
CA GLU A 80 36.39 -3.77 -3.37
C GLU A 80 36.05 -4.08 -4.83
N HIS A 81 34.83 -3.70 -5.26
CA HIS A 81 34.23 -4.07 -6.54
C HIS A 81 33.70 -2.85 -7.32
N LEU A 82 34.48 -1.75 -7.32
CA LEU A 82 34.05 -0.47 -7.90
C LEU A 82 33.69 -0.55 -9.38
N ASN A 83 34.33 -1.45 -10.12
CA ASN A 83 34.14 -1.63 -11.57
C ASN A 83 33.24 -2.83 -11.91
N ASP A 84 32.82 -3.58 -10.91
CA ASP A 84 32.03 -4.79 -11.14
C ASP A 84 30.55 -4.45 -11.34
N SER A 85 29.90 -5.29 -12.13
CA SER A 85 28.46 -5.23 -12.35
C SER A 85 27.76 -6.28 -11.53
N ILE A 86 26.71 -5.89 -10.81
CA ILE A 86 25.87 -6.83 -10.06
C ILE A 86 24.86 -7.44 -11.04
N SER A 87 24.95 -8.74 -11.26
CA SER A 87 24.03 -9.48 -12.11
C SER A 87 22.70 -9.77 -11.43
N GLN A 88 22.73 -10.00 -10.11
CA GLN A 88 21.54 -10.30 -9.33
C GLN A 88 21.69 -9.80 -7.88
N ALA A 89 20.66 -9.15 -7.36
CA ALA A 89 20.53 -8.80 -5.97
C ALA A 89 19.10 -9.17 -5.53
N GLN A 90 18.99 -10.00 -4.50
CA GLN A 90 17.72 -10.52 -4.02
C GLN A 90 17.61 -10.35 -2.51
N PHE A 91 16.42 -10.07 -2.02
CA PHE A 91 16.10 -10.21 -0.61
C PHE A 91 14.65 -10.67 -0.42
N SER A 92 14.39 -11.24 0.76
CA SER A 92 13.06 -11.71 1.13
C SER A 92 12.63 -11.15 2.47
N LEU A 93 11.38 -10.75 2.56
CA LEU A 93 10.72 -10.35 3.79
C LEU A 93 9.83 -11.51 4.26
N TYR A 94 10.05 -11.95 5.48
CA TYR A 94 9.28 -13.02 6.10
C TYR A 94 8.14 -12.42 6.90
N ARG A 95 6.95 -12.96 6.71
CA ARG A 95 5.81 -12.57 7.54
C ARG A 95 5.98 -13.17 8.94
N TYR A 96 5.85 -12.33 9.95
CA TYR A 96 5.78 -12.78 11.33
C TYR A 96 4.42 -13.42 11.62
N ASN A 97 4.42 -14.66 12.10
CA ASN A 97 3.22 -15.38 12.51
C ASN A 97 3.12 -15.36 14.03
N ALA A 98 2.36 -14.43 14.59
CA ALA A 98 2.02 -14.48 16.00
C ALA A 98 0.97 -15.57 16.22
N ALA A 99 1.23 -16.50 17.13
CA ALA A 99 0.38 -17.66 17.40
C ALA A 99 -1.05 -17.33 17.88
N ASN A 100 -1.29 -16.09 18.32
CA ASN A 100 -2.53 -15.63 18.91
C ASN A 100 -3.17 -14.43 18.19
N GLN A 101 -2.71 -14.11 16.98
CA GLN A 101 -3.29 -13.01 16.23
C GLN A 101 -4.51 -13.49 15.43
N GLU A 102 -5.69 -13.28 15.98
CA GLU A 102 -6.91 -13.20 15.19
C GLU A 102 -6.85 -11.92 14.34
N SER A 103 -6.13 -12.00 13.24
CA SER A 103 -6.05 -10.90 12.30
C SER A 103 -7.38 -10.77 11.56
N ALA A 104 -8.12 -9.72 11.83
CA ALA A 104 -9.33 -9.38 11.05
C ALA A 104 -9.02 -8.99 9.60
N PHE A 105 -7.76 -8.90 9.22
CA PHE A 105 -7.31 -8.45 7.90
C PHE A 105 -6.52 -9.54 7.19
N GLU A 106 -6.83 -9.71 5.91
CA GLU A 106 -6.06 -10.58 5.04
C GLU A 106 -4.64 -10.05 4.83
N VAL A 107 -3.73 -10.98 4.55
CA VAL A 107 -2.35 -10.66 4.19
C VAL A 107 -2.35 -9.85 2.88
N PRO A 108 -1.63 -8.74 2.79
CA PRO A 108 -1.46 -8.03 1.53
C PRO A 108 -0.94 -8.97 0.44
N GLN A 109 -1.63 -9.04 -0.68
CA GLN A 109 -1.23 -9.91 -1.78
C GLN A 109 0.03 -9.42 -2.49
N THR A 110 0.29 -8.13 -2.44
CA THR A 110 1.45 -7.50 -3.10
C THR A 110 2.11 -6.48 -2.19
N LEU A 111 3.44 -6.37 -2.31
CA LEU A 111 4.23 -5.30 -1.71
C LEU A 111 4.91 -4.48 -2.80
N LEU A 112 4.93 -3.16 -2.61
CA LEU A 112 5.66 -2.21 -3.42
C LEU A 112 6.94 -1.81 -2.68
N LEU A 113 8.08 -1.94 -3.35
CA LEU A 113 9.35 -1.36 -2.96
C LEU A 113 9.57 -0.10 -3.80
N VAL A 114 9.82 1.02 -3.15
CA VAL A 114 10.11 2.31 -3.79
C VAL A 114 11.17 3.04 -2.97
N ARG A 115 11.98 3.87 -3.61
CA ARG A 115 12.95 4.69 -2.88
C ARG A 115 12.23 5.69 -1.98
N LYS A 116 12.74 5.87 -0.77
CA LYS A 116 12.14 6.77 0.23
C LYS A 116 11.92 8.19 -0.31
N GLN A 117 12.89 8.71 -1.04
CA GLN A 117 12.81 10.06 -1.63
C GLN A 117 11.74 10.20 -2.72
N ASP A 118 11.40 9.10 -3.41
CA ASP A 118 10.42 9.09 -4.50
C ASP A 118 9.02 8.68 -4.04
N MET A 119 8.84 8.31 -2.79
CA MET A 119 7.62 7.72 -2.28
C MET A 119 6.37 8.58 -2.55
N TYR A 120 6.45 9.87 -2.22
CA TYR A 120 5.32 10.78 -2.42
C TYR A 120 5.06 11.03 -3.92
N THR A 121 6.10 11.34 -4.66
CA THR A 121 6.03 11.60 -6.11
C THR A 121 5.53 10.38 -6.88
N PHE A 122 5.88 9.18 -6.45
CA PHE A 122 5.38 7.95 -7.05
C PHE A 122 3.86 7.86 -7.06
N PHE A 123 3.24 8.17 -5.91
CA PHE A 123 1.78 8.12 -5.77
C PHE A 123 1.08 9.35 -6.36
N GLU A 124 1.63 10.53 -6.21
CA GLU A 124 1.06 11.77 -6.74
C GLU A 124 1.02 11.78 -8.28
N GLU A 125 2.07 11.27 -8.92
CA GLU A 125 2.15 11.19 -10.38
C GLU A 125 1.52 9.91 -10.95
N GLY A 126 1.01 9.01 -10.11
CA GLY A 126 0.43 7.74 -10.54
C GLY A 126 1.42 6.84 -11.27
N LYS A 127 2.69 6.83 -10.84
CA LYS A 127 3.74 6.01 -11.47
C LYS A 127 3.45 4.53 -11.34
N VAL A 128 3.89 3.78 -12.33
CA VAL A 128 3.86 2.32 -12.35
C VAL A 128 5.26 1.80 -12.03
N PRO A 129 5.40 0.67 -11.32
CA PRO A 129 6.70 0.04 -11.08
C PRO A 129 7.48 -0.18 -12.37
N ASP A 130 8.77 0.22 -12.37
CA ASP A 130 9.62 0.29 -13.57
C ASP A 130 10.79 -0.70 -13.54
N GLU A 131 10.91 -1.51 -12.49
CA GLU A 131 12.00 -2.46 -12.24
C GLU A 131 13.41 -1.84 -12.23
N LYS A 132 13.48 -0.53 -11.96
CA LYS A 132 14.72 0.23 -11.78
C LYS A 132 14.75 0.96 -10.45
N THR A 133 13.71 1.76 -10.19
CA THR A 133 13.57 2.57 -8.97
C THR A 133 12.45 2.06 -8.08
N SER A 134 11.58 1.22 -8.63
CA SER A 134 10.41 0.66 -7.95
C SER A 134 10.12 -0.77 -8.42
N TYR A 135 9.71 -1.62 -7.48
CA TYR A 135 9.47 -3.04 -7.70
C TYR A 135 8.21 -3.50 -7.00
N VAL A 136 7.53 -4.47 -7.58
CA VAL A 136 6.39 -5.15 -6.95
C VAL A 136 6.71 -6.62 -6.79
N THR A 137 6.35 -7.18 -5.65
CA THR A 137 6.40 -8.61 -5.41
C THR A 137 5.07 -9.11 -4.86
N SER A 138 4.78 -10.38 -5.09
CA SER A 138 3.57 -11.04 -4.59
C SER A 138 3.88 -11.91 -3.38
N PHE A 139 2.88 -12.08 -2.52
CA PHE A 139 2.96 -12.97 -1.37
C PHE A 139 3.05 -14.43 -1.81
N ASN A 140 4.06 -15.13 -1.31
CA ASN A 140 4.20 -16.57 -1.46
C ASN A 140 3.70 -17.27 -0.19
N SER A 141 2.51 -17.84 -0.26
CA SER A 141 1.88 -18.52 0.89
C SER A 141 2.59 -19.80 1.32
N SER A 142 3.27 -20.49 0.39
CA SER A 142 3.99 -21.73 0.70
C SER A 142 5.22 -21.48 1.57
N TYR A 143 5.88 -20.35 1.39
CA TYR A 143 7.07 -19.97 2.15
C TYR A 143 6.81 -18.82 3.15
N ASN A 144 5.59 -18.30 3.16
CA ASN A 144 5.21 -17.16 4.01
C ASN A 144 6.10 -15.91 3.83
N THR A 145 6.44 -15.62 2.57
CA THR A 145 7.43 -14.58 2.20
C THR A 145 6.96 -13.68 1.07
N TYR A 146 7.61 -12.52 1.02
CA TYR A 146 7.64 -11.63 -0.15
C TYR A 146 9.09 -11.57 -0.63
N THR A 147 9.35 -11.99 -1.86
CA THR A 147 10.70 -12.05 -2.42
C THR A 147 10.85 -11.11 -3.58
N PHE A 148 11.76 -10.15 -3.45
CA PHE A 148 12.23 -9.31 -4.54
C PHE A 148 13.39 -10.03 -5.23
N SER A 149 13.11 -10.70 -6.33
CA SER A 149 14.02 -11.66 -6.96
C SER A 149 15.25 -11.03 -7.62
N ASN A 150 15.14 -9.80 -8.08
CA ASN A 150 16.28 -9.07 -8.63
C ASN A 150 16.08 -7.57 -8.55
N ILE A 151 16.82 -6.92 -7.67
CA ILE A 151 16.90 -5.46 -7.52
C ILE A 151 18.27 -4.90 -7.91
N SER A 152 19.05 -5.62 -8.72
CA SER A 152 20.40 -5.19 -9.13
C SER A 152 20.41 -3.82 -9.81
N ASN A 153 19.35 -3.50 -10.57
CA ASN A 153 19.20 -2.19 -11.19
C ASN A 153 19.06 -1.07 -10.15
N LEU A 154 18.32 -1.31 -9.06
CA LEU A 154 18.18 -0.34 -7.97
C LEU A 154 19.52 -0.11 -7.25
N VAL A 155 20.25 -1.18 -6.94
CA VAL A 155 21.58 -1.09 -6.30
C VAL A 155 22.55 -0.31 -7.19
N SER A 156 22.56 -0.62 -8.49
CA SER A 156 23.40 0.09 -9.49
C SER A 156 22.98 1.55 -9.67
N TYR A 157 21.69 1.85 -9.56
CA TYR A 157 21.17 3.20 -9.62
C TYR A 157 21.62 4.01 -8.39
N CYS A 158 21.48 3.45 -7.19
CA CYS A 158 21.92 4.08 -5.94
C CYS A 158 23.42 4.36 -5.92
N LYS A 159 24.25 3.51 -6.55
CA LYS A 159 25.68 3.76 -6.73
C LYS A 159 25.92 5.00 -7.58
N ARG A 160 25.21 5.17 -8.68
CA ARG A 160 25.38 6.30 -9.62
C ARG A 160 24.95 7.64 -9.06
N GLU A 161 23.92 7.69 -8.24
CA GLU A 161 23.45 8.94 -7.63
C GLU A 161 24.37 9.48 -6.52
N ARG A 162 25.29 8.66 -6.01
CA ARG A 162 26.25 9.07 -4.96
C ARG A 162 27.58 9.59 -5.51
N ASN A 163 27.85 9.39 -6.79
CA ASN A 163 29.01 9.92 -7.49
C ASN A 163 28.65 11.19 -8.26
#